data_a46749fbfba575975631f385e44ff40f
#
_entry.id   a46749fbfba575975631f385e44ff40f
#
_cell.length_a   1.000
_cell.length_b   1.000
_cell.length_c   1.000
_cell.angle_alpha   90.00
_cell.angle_beta   90.00
_cell.angle_gamma   90.00
#
_symmetry.space_group_name_H-M   'P 1'
#
loop_
_entity.id
_entity.type
_entity.pdbx_description
1 polymer ?
#
loop_
_entity_poly.entity_id
_entity_poly.type
_entity_poly.pdbx_seq_one_letter_code
_entity_poly.pdbx_strand_id
1 'polypeptide(L)'
;EDRYKFKKNMRDINLDLPKSIIINNDKGIKKALKIVGLPSIIRPSFTLGGSGGGVARTKKDFLSKVRTGLRESPKHQVLIEEYLEGWKEFEMEVVRDKKDNCIIICSIENVDPMGIHTGDSVTVAPALTLTDKEYQIMRNASIACLRKIGVETGGSNVQFAINPKNGRMVIIEMNPRVSRSSALASKATGFPIAKVATKLAVGYTLDELNNEITKVTPASFEPTIDYVVTKVPRFTFEKFQNTEPVLGVSMKSV
;
A
#
# COMPACT_ATOMS: atom_id res chain seq x y z
N GLU A 1 8.04 -4.84 7.10
CA GLU A 1 8.91 -5.36 6.02
C GLU A 1 8.88 -6.89 5.89
N ASP A 2 8.63 -7.62 6.97
CA ASP A 2 8.45 -9.07 6.93
C ASP A 2 7.07 -9.44 6.38
N ARG A 3 7.01 -9.79 5.09
CA ARG A 3 5.77 -10.13 4.40
C ARG A 3 5.05 -11.35 4.98
N TYR A 4 5.79 -12.30 5.54
CA TYR A 4 5.20 -13.48 6.19
C TYR A 4 4.48 -13.08 7.47
N LYS A 5 5.13 -12.29 8.33
CA LYS A 5 4.54 -11.79 9.57
C LYS A 5 3.34 -10.89 9.30
N PHE A 6 3.44 -10.00 8.30
CA PHE A 6 2.32 -9.16 7.89
C PHE A 6 1.10 -10.01 7.49
N LYS A 7 1.29 -10.98 6.60
CA LYS A 7 0.19 -11.87 6.17
C LYS A 7 -0.42 -12.67 7.31
N LYS A 8 0.41 -13.18 8.22
CA LYS A 8 -0.09 -13.87 9.41
C LYS A 8 -0.96 -12.93 10.25
N ASN A 9 -0.47 -11.74 10.56
CA ASN A 9 -1.19 -10.76 11.36
C ASN A 9 -2.52 -10.34 10.70
N MET A 10 -2.56 -10.16 9.39
CA MET A 10 -3.79 -9.78 8.68
C MET A 10 -4.83 -10.91 8.71
N ARG A 11 -4.40 -12.17 8.56
CA ARG A 11 -5.28 -13.34 8.71
C ARG A 11 -5.84 -13.47 10.11
N ASP A 12 -5.03 -13.21 11.14
CA ASP A 12 -5.47 -13.27 12.55
C ASP A 12 -6.61 -12.28 12.87
N ILE A 13 -6.74 -11.21 12.07
CA ILE A 13 -7.83 -10.21 12.18
C ILE A 13 -8.85 -10.32 11.04
N ASN A 14 -8.87 -11.45 10.34
CA ASN A 14 -9.82 -11.77 9.26
C ASN A 14 -9.81 -10.79 8.08
N LEU A 15 -8.70 -10.15 7.77
CA LEU A 15 -8.55 -9.36 6.56
C LEU A 15 -8.15 -10.26 5.39
N ASP A 16 -8.83 -10.09 4.25
CA ASP A 16 -8.52 -10.82 3.03
C ASP A 16 -7.22 -10.30 2.40
N LEU A 17 -6.48 -11.21 1.82
CA LEU A 17 -5.16 -10.99 1.23
C LEU A 17 -5.11 -11.62 -0.17
N PRO A 18 -4.23 -11.16 -1.05
CA PRO A 18 -3.94 -11.88 -2.29
C PRO A 18 -3.55 -13.32 -2.01
N LYS A 19 -4.05 -14.26 -2.84
CA LYS A 19 -3.61 -15.66 -2.79
C LYS A 19 -2.10 -15.71 -2.97
N SER A 20 -1.42 -16.40 -2.07
CA SER A 20 0.04 -16.37 -2.10
C SER A 20 0.67 -17.54 -1.36
N ILE A 21 1.91 -17.80 -1.72
CA ILE A 21 2.77 -18.77 -1.07
C ILE A 21 4.20 -18.25 -1.04
N ILE A 22 4.91 -18.57 0.03
CA ILE A 22 6.35 -18.37 0.13
C ILE A 22 7.06 -19.69 -0.14
N ILE A 23 8.09 -19.65 -0.95
CA ILE A 23 8.95 -20.80 -1.22
C ILE A 23 10.43 -20.43 -1.01
N ASN A 24 11.21 -21.41 -0.57
CA ASN A 24 12.64 -21.24 -0.27
C ASN A 24 13.54 -22.12 -1.17
N ASN A 25 12.94 -22.89 -2.07
CA ASN A 25 13.66 -23.76 -3.01
C ASN A 25 12.76 -24.18 -4.17
N ASP A 26 13.36 -24.80 -5.17
CA ASP A 26 12.70 -25.26 -6.40
C ASP A 26 11.60 -26.30 -6.18
N LYS A 27 11.67 -27.10 -5.11
CA LYS A 27 10.65 -28.13 -4.81
C LYS A 27 9.27 -27.52 -4.58
N GLY A 28 9.21 -26.26 -4.10
CA GLY A 28 7.98 -25.52 -3.88
C GLY A 28 7.29 -24.99 -5.15
N ILE A 29 7.99 -24.91 -6.28
CA ILE A 29 7.53 -24.23 -7.50
C ILE A 29 6.23 -24.82 -8.04
N LYS A 30 6.14 -26.15 -8.17
CA LYS A 30 4.91 -26.81 -8.66
C LYS A 30 3.69 -26.53 -7.75
N LYS A 31 3.90 -26.57 -6.44
CA LYS A 31 2.88 -26.25 -5.44
C LYS A 31 2.43 -24.80 -5.55
N ALA A 32 3.39 -23.88 -5.71
CA ALA A 32 3.12 -22.46 -5.86
C ALA A 32 2.25 -22.16 -7.10
N LEU A 33 2.60 -22.73 -8.23
CA LEU A 33 1.82 -22.57 -9.47
C LEU A 33 0.39 -23.11 -9.34
N LYS A 34 0.21 -24.23 -8.62
CA LYS A 34 -1.12 -24.79 -8.37
C LYS A 34 -1.98 -23.92 -7.45
N ILE A 35 -1.38 -23.29 -6.43
CA ILE A 35 -2.11 -22.46 -5.45
C ILE A 35 -2.43 -21.09 -6.01
N VAL A 36 -1.45 -20.45 -6.65
CA VAL A 36 -1.56 -19.05 -7.07
C VAL A 36 -2.11 -18.93 -8.49
N GLY A 37 -1.67 -19.80 -9.38
CA GLY A 37 -2.04 -19.73 -10.81
C GLY A 37 -1.22 -18.67 -11.57
N LEU A 38 -1.74 -18.30 -12.74
CA LEU A 38 -1.19 -17.27 -13.62
C LEU A 38 -2.31 -16.30 -14.05
N PRO A 39 -2.03 -15.03 -14.26
CA PRO A 39 -0.74 -14.37 -14.02
C PRO A 39 -0.41 -14.28 -12.52
N SER A 40 0.87 -14.28 -12.19
CA SER A 40 1.35 -14.12 -10.80
C SER A 40 2.50 -13.14 -10.72
N ILE A 41 2.63 -12.48 -9.58
CA ILE A 41 3.76 -11.62 -9.26
C ILE A 41 4.76 -12.36 -8.38
N ILE A 42 6.03 -12.27 -8.74
CA ILE A 42 7.15 -12.87 -8.02
C ILE A 42 7.89 -11.74 -7.30
N ARG A 43 8.05 -11.88 -5.98
CA ARG A 43 8.69 -10.88 -5.12
C ARG A 43 9.76 -11.55 -4.28
N PRO A 44 11.04 -11.44 -4.65
CA PRO A 44 12.15 -11.90 -3.81
C PRO A 44 12.12 -11.16 -2.47
N SER A 45 12.39 -11.89 -1.39
CA SER A 45 12.43 -11.30 -0.05
C SER A 45 13.76 -10.59 0.19
N PHE A 46 13.73 -9.44 0.83
CA PHE A 46 14.90 -8.65 1.24
C PHE A 46 15.77 -8.13 0.07
N THR A 47 15.19 -7.92 -1.10
CA THR A 47 15.84 -7.24 -2.23
C THR A 47 15.45 -5.76 -2.28
N LEU A 48 16.34 -4.92 -2.80
CA LEU A 48 16.09 -3.50 -3.01
C LEU A 48 15.49 -3.25 -4.40
N GLY A 49 14.57 -2.29 -4.49
CA GLY A 49 14.03 -1.82 -5.78
C GLY A 49 13.28 -2.87 -6.59
N GLY A 50 12.88 -4.00 -6.00
CA GLY A 50 12.17 -5.06 -6.72
C GLY A 50 13.08 -5.95 -7.59
N SER A 51 14.40 -5.91 -7.36
CA SER A 51 15.37 -6.75 -8.07
C SER A 51 14.99 -8.24 -8.04
N GLY A 52 15.13 -8.92 -9.18
CA GLY A 52 14.81 -10.34 -9.37
C GLY A 52 13.32 -10.67 -9.35
N GLY A 53 12.45 -9.66 -9.17
CA GLY A 53 11.01 -9.81 -9.17
C GLY A 53 10.38 -9.56 -10.54
N GLY A 54 9.05 -9.68 -10.58
CA GLY A 54 8.27 -9.32 -11.76
C GLY A 54 7.02 -10.17 -11.96
N VAL A 55 6.25 -9.82 -12.98
CA VAL A 55 5.02 -10.52 -13.35
C VAL A 55 5.32 -11.68 -14.27
N ALA A 56 4.79 -12.85 -13.95
CA ALA A 56 4.85 -14.05 -14.78
C ALA A 56 3.47 -14.33 -15.41
N ARG A 57 3.40 -14.32 -16.74
CA ARG A 57 2.17 -14.60 -17.48
C ARG A 57 2.14 -16.00 -18.08
N THR A 58 3.31 -16.62 -18.27
CA THR A 58 3.45 -17.97 -18.79
C THR A 58 4.17 -18.88 -17.80
N LYS A 59 3.98 -20.19 -17.93
CA LYS A 59 4.68 -21.18 -17.09
C LYS A 59 6.20 -21.10 -17.25
N LYS A 60 6.70 -20.85 -18.46
CA LYS A 60 8.15 -20.70 -18.74
C LYS A 60 8.70 -19.48 -18.02
N ASP A 61 8.03 -18.36 -18.14
CA ASP A 61 8.36 -17.11 -17.49
C ASP A 61 8.31 -17.23 -15.96
N PHE A 62 7.28 -17.90 -15.42
CA PHE A 62 7.15 -18.21 -14.00
C PHE A 62 8.35 -18.96 -13.46
N LEU A 63 8.75 -20.06 -14.12
CA LEU A 63 9.89 -20.87 -13.71
C LEU A 63 11.19 -20.06 -13.70
N SER A 64 11.42 -19.28 -14.75
CA SER A 64 12.61 -18.43 -14.88
C SER A 64 12.67 -17.38 -13.76
N LYS A 65 11.60 -16.59 -13.59
CA LYS A 65 11.56 -15.52 -12.59
C LYS A 65 11.66 -16.03 -11.15
N VAL A 66 11.00 -17.15 -10.84
CA VAL A 66 11.07 -17.74 -9.50
C VAL A 66 12.51 -18.20 -9.18
N ARG A 67 13.19 -18.84 -10.10
CA ARG A 67 14.60 -19.26 -9.91
C ARG A 67 15.53 -18.06 -9.76
N THR A 68 15.36 -17.04 -10.59
CA THR A 68 16.12 -15.80 -10.46
C THR A 68 15.87 -15.15 -9.10
N GLY A 69 14.63 -15.05 -8.68
CA GLY A 69 14.27 -14.48 -7.38
C GLY A 69 14.84 -15.26 -6.19
N LEU A 70 14.83 -16.60 -6.26
CA LEU A 70 15.46 -17.44 -5.23
C LEU A 70 16.97 -17.22 -5.14
N ARG A 71 17.64 -17.00 -6.29
CA ARG A 71 19.08 -16.76 -6.34
C ARG A 71 19.44 -15.35 -5.83
N GLU A 72 18.67 -14.35 -6.17
CA GLU A 72 18.93 -12.95 -5.81
C GLU A 72 18.51 -12.62 -4.37
N SER A 73 17.56 -13.36 -3.81
CA SER A 73 17.17 -13.16 -2.40
C SER A 73 18.28 -13.61 -1.46
N PRO A 74 18.79 -12.75 -0.55
CA PRO A 74 19.79 -13.13 0.43
C PRO A 74 19.36 -14.28 1.36
N LYS A 75 18.06 -14.48 1.51
CA LYS A 75 17.46 -15.57 2.29
C LYS A 75 16.96 -16.73 1.41
N HIS A 76 17.25 -16.72 0.12
CA HIS A 76 16.73 -17.69 -0.83
C HIS A 76 15.22 -17.89 -0.71
N GLN A 77 14.50 -16.78 -0.55
CA GLN A 77 13.07 -16.79 -0.28
C GLN A 77 12.35 -15.92 -1.30
N VAL A 78 11.26 -16.45 -1.86
CA VAL A 78 10.41 -15.75 -2.82
C VAL A 78 8.95 -15.86 -2.39
N LEU A 79 8.28 -14.71 -2.33
CA LEU A 79 6.83 -14.62 -2.23
C LEU A 79 6.25 -14.66 -3.65
N ILE A 80 5.30 -15.55 -3.88
CA ILE A 80 4.54 -15.67 -5.12
C ILE A 80 3.08 -15.35 -4.80
N GLU A 81 2.51 -14.39 -5.51
CA GLU A 81 1.14 -13.91 -5.27
C GLU A 81 0.33 -13.87 -6.56
N GLU A 82 -1.01 -14.00 -6.43
CA GLU A 82 -1.92 -13.68 -7.53
C GLU A 82 -1.68 -12.22 -7.98
N TYR A 83 -1.67 -12.03 -9.29
CA TYR A 83 -1.48 -10.70 -9.85
C TYR A 83 -2.84 -10.04 -10.08
N LEU A 84 -3.06 -8.94 -9.37
CA LEU A 84 -4.34 -8.23 -9.33
C LEU A 84 -4.45 -7.18 -10.45
N GLU A 85 -3.97 -7.51 -11.64
CA GLU A 85 -4.01 -6.60 -12.78
C GLU A 85 -5.44 -6.15 -13.08
N GLY A 86 -5.62 -4.85 -13.26
CA GLY A 86 -6.91 -4.26 -13.58
C GLY A 86 -7.86 -4.09 -12.38
N TRP A 87 -7.41 -4.43 -11.16
CA TRP A 87 -8.17 -4.10 -9.97
C TRP A 87 -8.02 -2.60 -9.65
N LYS A 88 -9.04 -2.03 -9.01
CA LYS A 88 -8.96 -0.67 -8.47
C LYS A 88 -8.01 -0.66 -7.28
N GLU A 89 -7.24 0.40 -7.14
CA GLU A 89 -6.29 0.57 -6.05
C GLU A 89 -6.64 1.80 -5.21
N PHE A 90 -6.66 1.60 -3.89
CA PHE A 90 -6.97 2.63 -2.92
C PHE A 90 -5.94 2.66 -1.80
N GLU A 91 -5.77 3.83 -1.22
CA GLU A 91 -4.90 4.04 -0.08
C GLU A 91 -5.65 4.78 1.02
N MET A 92 -5.37 4.42 2.28
CA MET A 92 -5.83 5.14 3.45
C MET A 92 -4.62 5.73 4.18
N GLU A 93 -4.61 7.04 4.32
CA GLU A 93 -3.65 7.73 5.18
C GLU A 93 -4.23 7.82 6.59
N VAL A 94 -3.55 7.18 7.53
CA VAL A 94 -4.05 6.95 8.89
C VAL A 94 -3.04 7.48 9.90
N VAL A 95 -3.52 8.11 10.96
CA VAL A 95 -2.69 8.51 12.10
C VAL A 95 -3.24 7.86 13.37
N ARG A 96 -2.37 7.25 14.16
CA ARG A 96 -2.73 6.64 15.44
C ARG A 96 -1.72 7.04 16.53
N ASP A 97 -2.21 7.28 17.73
CA ASP A 97 -1.41 7.59 18.92
C ASP A 97 -1.42 6.48 19.97
N LYS A 98 -0.64 6.68 21.04
CA LYS A 98 -0.51 5.73 22.16
C LYS A 98 -1.79 5.53 22.99
N LYS A 99 -2.75 6.46 22.94
CA LYS A 99 -4.07 6.34 23.58
C LYS A 99 -5.11 5.66 22.69
N ASP A 100 -4.69 5.15 21.52
CA ASP A 100 -5.56 4.53 20.52
C ASP A 100 -6.52 5.51 19.83
N ASN A 101 -6.28 6.81 19.91
CA ASN A 101 -6.94 7.72 18.98
C ASN A 101 -6.44 7.39 17.56
N CYS A 102 -7.35 6.95 16.69
CA CYS A 102 -7.00 6.50 15.36
C CYS A 102 -7.95 7.15 14.35
N ILE A 103 -7.39 7.94 13.43
CA ILE A 103 -8.14 8.75 12.49
C ILE A 103 -7.69 8.51 11.04
N ILE A 104 -8.63 8.56 10.12
CA ILE A 104 -8.34 8.58 8.68
C ILE A 104 -8.17 10.04 8.26
N ILE A 105 -6.98 10.38 7.78
CA ILE A 105 -6.70 11.73 7.29
C ILE A 105 -7.29 11.93 5.90
N CYS A 106 -7.13 10.94 5.04
CA CYS A 106 -7.64 10.99 3.67
C CYS A 106 -7.71 9.59 3.06
N SER A 107 -8.74 9.35 2.27
CA SER A 107 -8.74 8.26 1.30
C SER A 107 -8.17 8.74 -0.02
N ILE A 108 -7.41 7.90 -0.70
CA ILE A 108 -6.78 8.19 -1.99
C ILE A 108 -7.15 7.08 -2.97
N GLU A 109 -7.50 7.45 -4.19
CA GLU A 109 -7.74 6.52 -5.28
C GLU A 109 -6.67 6.68 -6.35
N ASN A 110 -6.08 5.57 -6.76
CA ASN A 110 -5.21 5.53 -7.93
C ASN A 110 -6.08 5.36 -9.17
N VAL A 111 -6.02 6.33 -10.09
CA VAL A 111 -6.84 6.35 -11.33
C VAL A 111 -6.38 5.23 -12.26
N ASP A 112 -5.07 5.00 -12.32
CA ASP A 112 -4.50 3.88 -13.03
C ASP A 112 -4.75 2.58 -12.26
N PRO A 113 -5.17 1.50 -12.96
CA PRO A 113 -5.43 0.24 -12.28
C PRO A 113 -4.17 -0.43 -11.76
N MET A 114 -4.34 -1.41 -10.86
CA MET A 114 -3.25 -2.26 -10.38
C MET A 114 -2.39 -2.80 -11.52
N GLY A 115 -1.07 -2.68 -11.33
CA GLY A 115 -0.05 -3.01 -12.34
C GLY A 115 0.88 -1.84 -12.65
N ILE A 116 0.46 -0.62 -12.34
CA ILE A 116 1.27 0.59 -12.35
C ILE A 116 1.63 0.93 -10.90
N HIS A 117 2.90 1.31 -10.67
CA HIS A 117 3.34 1.71 -9.33
C HIS A 117 2.57 2.94 -8.84
N THR A 118 2.07 2.94 -7.60
CA THR A 118 1.28 4.03 -7.02
C THR A 118 1.94 5.41 -7.13
N GLY A 119 3.27 5.45 -7.06
CA GLY A 119 4.04 6.68 -7.28
C GLY A 119 3.88 7.27 -8.68
N ASP A 120 3.67 6.42 -9.67
CA ASP A 120 3.57 6.77 -11.09
C ASP A 120 2.11 6.96 -11.55
N SER A 121 1.15 6.56 -10.73
CA SER A 121 -0.28 6.71 -11.01
C SER A 121 -0.73 8.17 -10.84
N VAL A 122 -1.67 8.58 -11.67
CA VAL A 122 -2.53 9.74 -11.38
C VAL A 122 -3.41 9.35 -10.18
N THR A 123 -3.44 10.19 -9.17
CA THR A 123 -4.19 9.92 -7.94
C THR A 123 -5.13 11.05 -7.60
N VAL A 124 -6.27 10.71 -7.01
CA VAL A 124 -7.26 11.67 -6.52
C VAL A 124 -7.50 11.50 -5.03
N ALA A 125 -7.70 12.60 -4.34
CA ALA A 125 -7.99 12.68 -2.91
C ALA A 125 -9.17 13.64 -2.68
N PRO A 126 -10.26 13.22 -2.03
CA PRO A 126 -10.54 11.87 -1.53
C PRO A 126 -10.84 10.89 -2.68
N ALA A 127 -10.92 9.59 -2.35
CA ALA A 127 -11.36 8.55 -3.29
C ALA A 127 -12.78 8.84 -3.78
N LEU A 128 -13.01 8.71 -5.11
CA LEU A 128 -14.27 9.11 -5.75
C LEU A 128 -15.21 7.95 -6.04
N THR A 129 -14.67 6.74 -6.24
CA THR A 129 -15.45 5.59 -6.72
C THR A 129 -15.74 4.55 -5.64
N LEU A 130 -15.54 4.90 -4.37
CA LEU A 130 -15.98 4.10 -3.22
C LEU A 130 -17.42 4.43 -2.86
N THR A 131 -18.22 3.40 -2.63
CA THR A 131 -19.46 3.58 -1.88
C THR A 131 -19.15 3.82 -0.40
N ASP A 132 -20.07 4.43 0.35
CA ASP A 132 -19.88 4.61 1.79
C ASP A 132 -19.62 3.29 2.51
N LYS A 133 -20.33 2.24 2.14
CA LYS A 133 -20.12 0.90 2.69
C LYS A 133 -18.69 0.38 2.47
N GLU A 134 -18.15 0.52 1.26
CA GLU A 134 -16.77 0.13 0.94
C GLU A 134 -15.77 0.98 1.71
N TYR A 135 -16.00 2.29 1.79
CA TYR A 135 -15.19 3.20 2.59
C TYR A 135 -15.14 2.79 4.06
N GLN A 136 -16.29 2.51 4.69
CA GLN A 136 -16.35 2.11 6.09
C GLN A 136 -15.65 0.76 6.34
N ILE A 137 -15.78 -0.20 5.44
CA ILE A 137 -15.06 -1.48 5.53
C ILE A 137 -13.55 -1.23 5.47
N MET A 138 -13.10 -0.40 4.53
CA MET A 138 -11.68 -0.06 4.33
C MET A 138 -11.12 0.73 5.52
N ARG A 139 -11.90 1.67 6.05
CA ARG A 139 -11.60 2.43 7.27
C ARG A 139 -11.37 1.49 8.47
N ASN A 140 -12.33 0.61 8.73
CA ASN A 140 -12.26 -0.35 9.84
C ASN A 140 -11.08 -1.31 9.67
N ALA A 141 -10.82 -1.79 8.46
CA ALA A 141 -9.69 -2.65 8.14
C ALA A 141 -8.35 -1.94 8.39
N SER A 142 -8.24 -0.66 8.02
CA SER A 142 -7.05 0.17 8.27
C SER A 142 -6.77 0.32 9.76
N ILE A 143 -7.78 0.68 10.55
CA ILE A 143 -7.68 0.82 12.01
C ILE A 143 -7.25 -0.51 12.65
N ALA A 144 -7.90 -1.62 12.28
CA ALA A 144 -7.57 -2.95 12.78
C ALA A 144 -6.13 -3.35 12.41
N CYS A 145 -5.68 -3.01 11.19
CA CYS A 145 -4.31 -3.26 10.74
C CYS A 145 -3.28 -2.52 11.61
N LEU A 146 -3.45 -1.22 11.83
CA LEU A 146 -2.53 -0.43 12.66
C LEU A 146 -2.46 -0.96 14.10
N ARG A 147 -3.61 -1.29 14.68
CA ARG A 147 -3.70 -1.88 16.02
C ARG A 147 -2.96 -3.21 16.10
N LYS A 148 -3.19 -4.11 15.12
CA LYS A 148 -2.55 -5.43 15.09
C LYS A 148 -1.04 -5.37 14.89
N ILE A 149 -0.56 -4.43 14.09
CA ILE A 149 0.88 -4.21 13.87
C ILE A 149 1.54 -3.49 15.05
N GLY A 150 0.77 -2.71 15.82
CA GLY A 150 1.26 -1.97 16.98
C GLY A 150 1.85 -0.61 16.62
N VAL A 151 1.39 0.02 15.53
CA VAL A 151 1.77 1.41 15.23
C VAL A 151 0.98 2.34 16.14
N GLU A 152 1.68 3.14 16.94
CA GLU A 152 1.07 4.02 17.94
C GLU A 152 1.72 5.41 18.03
N THR A 153 2.58 5.76 17.10
CA THR A 153 3.33 7.01 17.14
C THR A 153 3.38 7.73 15.81
N GLY A 154 2.31 7.70 15.03
CA GLY A 154 2.32 8.51 13.83
C GLY A 154 1.51 8.01 12.64
N GLY A 155 1.90 8.51 11.46
CA GLY A 155 1.23 8.26 10.21
C GLY A 155 1.60 6.92 9.57
N SER A 156 0.61 6.33 8.93
CA SER A 156 0.77 5.10 8.15
C SER A 156 -0.08 5.17 6.89
N ASN A 157 0.41 4.53 5.85
CA ASN A 157 -0.31 4.32 4.61
C ASN A 157 -0.74 2.86 4.52
N VAL A 158 -2.02 2.61 4.31
CA VAL A 158 -2.59 1.26 4.12
C VAL A 158 -3.15 1.15 2.72
N GLN A 159 -2.71 0.15 1.95
CA GLN A 159 -3.07 -0.03 0.55
C GLN A 159 -4.02 -1.20 0.37
N PHE A 160 -5.05 -0.97 -0.44
CA PHE A 160 -6.09 -1.93 -0.75
C PHE A 160 -6.29 -2.07 -2.26
N ALA A 161 -6.74 -3.25 -2.67
CA ALA A 161 -7.24 -3.46 -4.02
C ALA A 161 -8.68 -3.98 -3.98
N ILE A 162 -9.52 -3.49 -4.89
CA ILE A 162 -10.91 -3.94 -5.06
C ILE A 162 -11.10 -4.51 -6.46
N ASN A 163 -11.60 -5.73 -6.53
CA ASN A 163 -11.97 -6.34 -7.81
C ASN A 163 -13.20 -5.64 -8.40
N PRO A 164 -13.08 -4.97 -9.56
CA PRO A 164 -14.19 -4.22 -10.14
C PRO A 164 -15.37 -5.10 -10.59
N LYS A 165 -15.16 -6.42 -10.73
CA LYS A 165 -16.20 -7.35 -11.19
C LYS A 165 -17.08 -7.90 -10.08
N ASN A 166 -16.54 -8.08 -8.87
CA ASN A 166 -17.27 -8.75 -7.79
C ASN A 166 -17.12 -8.06 -6.42
N GLY A 167 -16.42 -6.93 -6.35
CA GLY A 167 -16.26 -6.18 -5.11
C GLY A 167 -15.32 -6.80 -4.06
N ARG A 168 -14.61 -7.92 -4.38
CA ARG A 168 -13.64 -8.50 -3.46
C ARG A 168 -12.57 -7.48 -3.11
N MET A 169 -12.44 -7.14 -1.84
CA MET A 169 -11.42 -6.24 -1.32
C MET A 169 -10.31 -7.03 -0.63
N VAL A 170 -9.06 -6.69 -0.92
CA VAL A 170 -7.89 -7.27 -0.28
C VAL A 170 -6.97 -6.18 0.22
N ILE A 171 -6.31 -6.42 1.37
CA ILE A 171 -5.22 -5.57 1.84
C ILE A 171 -3.91 -5.99 1.17
N ILE A 172 -3.19 -5.01 0.61
CA ILE A 172 -1.94 -5.24 -0.12
C ILE A 172 -0.74 -5.12 0.80
N GLU A 173 -0.60 -3.96 1.44
CA GLU A 173 0.48 -3.67 2.37
C GLU A 173 0.14 -2.50 3.30
N MET A 174 0.95 -2.36 4.34
CA MET A 174 0.92 -1.20 5.22
C MET A 174 2.34 -0.67 5.38
N ASN A 175 2.49 0.63 5.19
CA ASN A 175 3.74 1.35 5.35
C ASN A 175 3.68 2.17 6.66
N PRO A 176 4.36 1.75 7.75
CA PRO A 176 4.30 2.41 9.06
C PRO A 176 5.23 3.65 9.09
N ARG A 177 5.04 4.53 8.18
CA ARG A 177 5.85 5.76 8.01
C ARG A 177 5.09 6.79 7.18
N VAL A 178 5.50 8.04 7.29
CA VAL A 178 5.09 9.10 6.37
C VAL A 178 5.61 8.79 4.96
N SER A 179 4.76 9.00 3.97
CA SER A 179 4.99 8.66 2.56
C SER A 179 4.71 9.85 1.64
N ARG A 180 4.86 9.67 0.34
CA ARG A 180 4.43 10.67 -0.66
C ARG A 180 2.91 10.84 -0.66
N SER A 181 2.18 9.78 -0.45
CA SER A 181 0.72 9.82 -0.28
C SER A 181 0.34 10.65 0.96
N SER A 182 1.12 10.57 2.05
CA SER A 182 0.93 11.43 3.22
C SER A 182 1.14 12.91 2.89
N ALA A 183 2.08 13.23 2.01
CA ALA A 183 2.28 14.60 1.54
C ALA A 183 1.09 15.10 0.71
N LEU A 184 0.55 14.24 -0.18
CA LEU A 184 -0.68 14.53 -0.93
C LEU A 184 -1.86 14.75 0.02
N ALA A 185 -2.08 13.83 0.97
CA ALA A 185 -3.16 13.93 1.96
C ALA A 185 -3.04 15.19 2.80
N SER A 186 -1.82 15.55 3.24
CA SER A 186 -1.58 16.78 4.00
C SER A 186 -1.91 18.03 3.19
N LYS A 187 -1.56 18.07 1.90
CA LYS A 187 -1.93 19.18 1.02
C LYS A 187 -3.42 19.23 0.73
N ALA A 188 -4.05 18.08 0.51
CA ALA A 188 -5.47 17.99 0.21
C ALA A 188 -6.34 18.43 1.39
N THR A 189 -6.00 18.00 2.60
CA THR A 189 -6.84 18.23 3.79
C THR A 189 -6.42 19.42 4.64
N GLY A 190 -5.18 19.91 4.47
CA GLY A 190 -4.59 20.89 5.40
C GLY A 190 -4.09 20.26 6.72
N PHE A 191 -4.27 18.95 6.93
CA PHE A 191 -3.80 18.27 8.13
C PHE A 191 -2.30 17.95 8.02
N PRO A 192 -1.42 18.51 8.89
CA PRO A 192 0.03 18.38 8.74
C PRO A 192 0.54 17.05 9.31
N ILE A 193 0.36 15.95 8.58
CA ILE A 193 0.65 14.58 9.04
C ILE A 193 2.07 14.46 9.63
N ALA A 194 3.09 14.96 8.92
CA ALA A 194 4.48 14.83 9.37
C ALA A 194 4.73 15.57 10.70
N LYS A 195 4.19 16.78 10.86
CA LYS A 195 4.29 17.56 12.10
C LYS A 195 3.59 16.88 13.25
N VAL A 196 2.38 16.38 13.02
CA VAL A 196 1.61 15.65 14.03
C VAL A 196 2.33 14.36 14.40
N ALA A 197 2.76 13.55 13.43
CA ALA A 197 3.52 12.32 13.67
C ALA A 197 4.78 12.55 14.52
N THR A 198 5.51 13.65 14.27
CA THR A 198 6.67 14.02 15.09
C THR A 198 6.29 14.31 16.55
N LYS A 199 5.18 15.03 16.76
CA LYS A 199 4.68 15.29 18.12
C LYS A 199 4.23 14.01 18.82
N LEU A 200 3.56 13.10 18.13
CA LEU A 200 3.16 11.80 18.68
C LEU A 200 4.40 10.97 19.08
N ALA A 201 5.47 11.02 18.26
CA ALA A 201 6.72 10.30 18.53
C ALA A 201 7.43 10.79 19.81
N VAL A 202 7.26 12.05 20.20
CA VAL A 202 7.80 12.59 21.46
C VAL A 202 6.80 12.53 22.62
N GLY A 203 5.67 11.84 22.45
CA GLY A 203 4.77 11.45 23.53
C GLY A 203 3.46 12.22 23.64
N TYR A 204 3.18 13.20 22.78
CA TYR A 204 1.84 13.81 22.70
C TYR A 204 0.80 12.80 22.19
N THR A 205 -0.47 13.12 22.43
CA THR A 205 -1.62 12.39 21.88
C THR A 205 -2.48 13.32 21.03
N LEU A 206 -3.30 12.75 20.13
CA LEU A 206 -4.09 13.54 19.18
C LEU A 206 -5.12 14.46 19.88
N ASP A 207 -5.63 14.05 21.02
CA ASP A 207 -6.56 14.84 21.85
C ASP A 207 -5.88 16.00 22.60
N GLU A 208 -4.55 15.94 22.79
CA GLU A 208 -3.73 17.02 23.36
C GLU A 208 -3.27 18.06 22.34
N LEU A 209 -3.38 17.75 21.05
CA LEU A 209 -2.98 18.64 19.97
C LEU A 209 -4.17 19.38 19.39
N ASN A 210 -3.99 20.67 19.10
CA ASN A 210 -4.98 21.42 18.35
C ASN A 210 -4.96 21.02 16.87
N ASN A 211 -6.15 20.90 16.30
CA ASN A 211 -6.33 20.74 14.87
C ASN A 211 -5.93 22.04 14.16
N GLU A 212 -4.94 21.97 13.27
CA GLU A 212 -4.42 23.16 12.60
C GLU A 212 -5.35 23.74 11.52
N ILE A 213 -6.37 22.97 11.12
CA ILE A 213 -7.39 23.43 10.16
C ILE A 213 -8.43 24.29 10.89
N THR A 214 -9.04 23.73 11.91
CA THR A 214 -10.16 24.38 12.63
C THR A 214 -9.68 25.36 13.71
N LYS A 215 -8.47 25.16 14.26
CA LYS A 215 -7.86 25.92 15.38
C LYS A 215 -8.53 25.72 16.74
N VAL A 216 -9.72 25.14 16.78
CA VAL A 216 -10.56 25.02 17.98
C VAL A 216 -10.87 23.59 18.40
N THR A 217 -10.78 22.62 17.47
CA THR A 217 -11.02 21.20 17.76
C THR A 217 -9.71 20.46 18.02
N PRO A 218 -9.73 19.34 18.75
CA PRO A 218 -8.57 18.45 18.85
C PRO A 218 -8.15 17.86 17.50
N ALA A 219 -6.89 17.50 17.37
CA ALA A 219 -6.37 16.83 16.18
C ALA A 219 -6.88 15.39 16.03
N SER A 220 -7.64 14.88 16.99
CA SER A 220 -8.31 13.57 16.94
C SER A 220 -9.59 13.56 16.08
N PHE A 221 -10.03 14.71 15.55
CA PHE A 221 -11.14 14.77 14.59
C PHE A 221 -10.64 14.55 13.17
N GLU A 222 -11.32 13.67 12.44
CA GLU A 222 -11.01 13.39 11.04
C GLU A 222 -11.30 14.62 10.17
N PRO A 223 -10.37 15.04 9.30
CA PRO A 223 -10.65 16.12 8.37
C PRO A 223 -11.64 15.69 7.29
N THR A 224 -12.45 16.62 6.84
CA THR A 224 -13.35 16.49 5.69
C THR A 224 -13.06 17.58 4.68
N ILE A 225 -13.18 17.25 3.39
CA ILE A 225 -12.99 18.20 2.29
C ILE A 225 -14.16 18.11 1.32
N ASP A 226 -14.55 19.23 0.75
CA ASP A 226 -15.64 19.41 -0.20
C ASP A 226 -15.17 19.66 -1.65
N TYR A 227 -13.91 19.34 -1.90
CA TYR A 227 -13.26 19.45 -3.20
C TYR A 227 -12.40 18.20 -3.46
N VAL A 228 -11.94 18.06 -4.69
CA VAL A 228 -11.06 16.98 -5.12
C VAL A 228 -9.68 17.52 -5.48
N VAL A 229 -8.66 16.88 -4.98
CA VAL A 229 -7.26 17.17 -5.34
C VAL A 229 -6.74 16.07 -6.23
N THR A 230 -6.25 16.43 -7.41
CA THR A 230 -5.62 15.49 -8.34
C THR A 230 -4.11 15.67 -8.35
N LYS A 231 -3.38 14.59 -8.10
CA LYS A 231 -1.92 14.53 -8.28
C LYS A 231 -1.62 13.91 -9.65
N VAL A 232 -0.86 14.62 -10.46
CA VAL A 232 -0.32 14.13 -11.72
C VAL A 232 1.19 13.98 -11.55
N PRO A 233 1.77 12.77 -11.73
CA PRO A 233 3.21 12.58 -11.57
C PRO A 233 3.98 13.22 -12.73
N ARG A 234 5.21 13.61 -12.45
CA ARG A 234 6.15 14.08 -13.45
C ARG A 234 7.19 13.01 -13.73
N PHE A 235 7.51 12.85 -14.99
CA PHE A 235 8.55 11.94 -15.46
C PHE A 235 9.66 12.75 -16.13
N THR A 236 10.90 12.32 -15.92
CA THR A 236 12.09 12.97 -16.46
C THR A 236 12.83 12.03 -17.41
N PHE A 237 12.09 11.30 -18.26
CA PHE A 237 12.67 10.36 -19.22
C PHE A 237 13.68 11.03 -20.16
N GLU A 238 13.48 12.32 -20.45
CA GLU A 238 14.39 13.11 -21.27
C GLU A 238 15.81 13.25 -20.68
N LYS A 239 15.97 13.05 -19.36
CA LYS A 239 17.25 13.13 -18.66
C LYS A 239 17.97 11.79 -18.56
N PHE A 240 17.28 10.70 -18.77
CA PHE A 240 17.80 9.35 -18.60
C PHE A 240 17.77 8.59 -19.91
N GLN A 241 18.90 8.58 -20.62
CA GLN A 241 19.06 7.80 -21.84
C GLN A 241 18.89 6.30 -21.53
N ASN A 242 18.24 5.57 -22.42
CA ASN A 242 17.96 4.12 -22.32
C ASN A 242 16.96 3.71 -21.22
N THR A 243 16.21 4.64 -20.63
CA THR A 243 15.11 4.30 -19.73
C THR A 243 13.85 4.04 -20.54
N GLU A 244 13.27 2.86 -20.36
CA GLU A 244 12.01 2.50 -21.00
C GLU A 244 10.87 3.40 -20.45
N PRO A 245 10.15 4.17 -21.31
CA PRO A 245 9.11 5.10 -20.86
C PRO A 245 7.77 4.42 -20.53
N VAL A 246 7.71 3.09 -20.52
CA VAL A 246 6.50 2.33 -20.20
C VAL A 246 6.33 2.20 -18.71
N LEU A 247 5.17 2.61 -18.20
CA LEU A 247 4.82 2.50 -16.78
C LEU A 247 4.57 1.03 -16.42
N GLY A 248 4.89 0.68 -15.17
CA GLY A 248 4.76 -0.68 -14.66
C GLY A 248 4.92 -0.75 -13.14
N VAL A 249 5.29 -1.92 -12.64
CA VAL A 249 5.40 -2.18 -11.19
C VAL A 249 6.59 -1.50 -10.52
N SER A 250 7.54 -1.00 -11.29
CA SER A 250 8.70 -0.23 -10.78
C SER A 250 8.45 1.25 -10.96
N MET A 251 8.72 2.03 -9.91
CA MET A 251 8.53 3.48 -9.93
C MET A 251 9.52 4.20 -10.85
N LYS A 252 9.03 5.16 -11.64
CA LYS A 252 9.79 5.96 -12.60
C LYS A 252 9.59 7.47 -12.44
N SER A 253 8.59 7.91 -11.69
CA SER A 253 8.34 9.33 -11.41
C SER A 253 9.30 9.90 -10.38
N VAL A 254 9.46 11.20 -10.39
CA VAL A 254 10.24 12.00 -9.44
C VAL A 254 9.31 12.90 -8.61
#